data_806c315e7a5ba626653367dbeee6d2e3
#
_entry.id   806c315e7a5ba626653367dbeee6d2e3
#
_cell.length_a   1.000
_cell.length_b   1.000
_cell.length_c   1.000
_cell.angle_alpha   90.00
_cell.angle_beta   90.00
_cell.angle_gamma   90.00
#
_symmetry.space_group_name_H-M   'P 1'
#
loop_
_entity.id
_entity.type
_entity.pdbx_description
1 polymer ?
#
loop_
_entity_poly.entity_id
_entity_poly.type
_entity_poly.pdbx_seq_one_letter_code
_entity_poly.pdbx_strand_id
1 'polypeptide(L)'
;MLLSELLKGIDTKSNFNDTDITDITDNTAKLCEGCVFVCIKGAHFDGHSAAEEAVNKGARAVVAEYDTGVENQILVKNTRDAYSLLCANFYGNPSEKLHLIGITGTNGKTTTTFILKGIFDNLGIKSGLIGTVKNVTGDKEYPSSLTTPDSKELQRLFREMVDSGCKYCVMEVSSQALAQGRVDGCHFDIALFTNLTQDHLDYHKTFENYRNAKRKLFEIADTAVINIDDESAHYMVDGLPIKVVTFSVKNNEAQFVAKNVVCTSSSVQYELLWNDKIGRANVGIPGHFTVYNTMGAAICAILTGLDFSDVLSSLKKSKGVPGRVEVVPTDTDYTVLIEYAHSPDGLENVISSVRETTNGRIIAVFGCGGDRDKTKRPKMGKIVGDLADVAVVTSDNPRSEDPQLIVDDVLEGMHNCKAKIKVLVDRTEAIRYALGEAKKGDVVLLAGKGHETYQILNTGKIHYDEREVVAGILAEGKDK
;
A
#
# COMPACT_ATOMS: atom_id res chain seq x y z
N MET A 1 -17.47 -1.30 -28.58
CA MET A 1 -18.79 -1.37 -27.91
C MET A 1 -19.58 -0.11 -28.25
N LEU A 2 -20.91 -0.15 -28.22
CA LEU A 2 -21.73 1.04 -28.49
C LEU A 2 -21.63 2.05 -27.32
N LEU A 3 -21.72 3.35 -27.65
CA LEU A 3 -21.70 4.42 -26.64
C LEU A 3 -22.87 4.28 -25.65
N SER A 4 -24.05 3.85 -26.13
CA SER A 4 -25.22 3.57 -25.28
C SER A 4 -24.96 2.45 -24.24
N GLU A 5 -24.20 1.43 -24.61
CA GLU A 5 -23.78 0.37 -23.68
C GLU A 5 -22.77 0.90 -22.67
N LEU A 6 -21.82 1.73 -23.13
CA LEU A 6 -20.81 2.35 -22.29
C LEU A 6 -21.43 3.29 -21.25
N LEU A 7 -22.50 4.01 -21.60
CA LEU A 7 -23.21 4.95 -20.73
C LEU A 7 -24.22 4.29 -19.78
N LYS A 8 -24.32 2.98 -19.75
CA LYS A 8 -25.27 2.29 -18.90
C LYS A 8 -25.01 2.63 -17.41
N GLY A 9 -26.06 3.09 -16.72
CA GLY A 9 -25.99 3.51 -15.32
C GLY A 9 -25.43 4.92 -15.09
N ILE A 10 -25.04 5.64 -16.15
CA ILE A 10 -24.62 7.05 -16.07
C ILE A 10 -25.86 7.93 -16.16
N ASP A 11 -26.05 8.80 -15.16
CA ASP A 11 -27.12 9.81 -15.18
C ASP A 11 -26.72 10.96 -16.13
N THR A 12 -27.35 10.99 -17.30
CA THR A 12 -27.16 12.04 -18.30
C THR A 12 -28.49 12.39 -18.97
N LYS A 13 -28.66 13.66 -19.29
CA LYS A 13 -29.80 14.18 -20.06
C LYS A 13 -29.40 14.56 -21.50
N SER A 14 -28.14 14.31 -21.88
CA SER A 14 -27.67 14.63 -23.23
C SER A 14 -28.27 13.71 -24.26
N ASN A 15 -28.68 14.29 -25.40
CA ASN A 15 -28.89 13.51 -26.61
C ASN A 15 -27.53 13.21 -27.24
N PHE A 16 -27.32 11.98 -27.66
CA PHE A 16 -26.06 11.57 -28.29
C PHE A 16 -26.30 10.67 -29.50
N ASN A 17 -25.36 10.70 -30.41
CA ASN A 17 -25.32 9.75 -31.51
C ASN A 17 -24.66 8.46 -31.04
N ASP A 18 -25.39 7.36 -31.14
CA ASP A 18 -24.83 6.05 -30.79
C ASP A 18 -23.75 5.66 -31.81
N THR A 19 -22.57 5.33 -31.34
CA THR A 19 -21.40 5.07 -32.17
C THR A 19 -20.50 4.02 -31.48
N ASP A 20 -19.67 3.36 -32.28
CA ASP A 20 -18.71 2.41 -31.75
C ASP A 20 -17.55 3.12 -31.03
N ILE A 21 -17.29 2.71 -29.81
CA ILE A 21 -16.21 3.21 -28.95
C ILE A 21 -15.11 2.16 -28.87
N THR A 22 -13.90 2.60 -29.14
CA THR A 22 -12.69 1.76 -29.16
C THR A 22 -11.87 1.85 -27.88
N ASP A 23 -11.93 2.99 -27.17
CA ASP A 23 -11.18 3.23 -25.93
C ASP A 23 -11.81 4.35 -25.10
N ILE A 24 -11.35 4.51 -23.84
CA ILE A 24 -11.72 5.59 -22.92
C ILE A 24 -10.45 6.22 -22.39
N THR A 25 -10.38 7.54 -22.29
CA THR A 25 -9.24 8.22 -21.71
C THR A 25 -9.62 9.57 -21.09
N ASP A 26 -8.94 9.95 -20.01
CA ASP A 26 -8.91 11.28 -19.39
C ASP A 26 -7.61 12.02 -19.71
N ASN A 27 -6.72 11.41 -20.51
CA ASN A 27 -5.38 11.89 -20.79
C ASN A 27 -5.24 12.27 -22.25
N THR A 28 -4.97 13.56 -22.54
CA THR A 28 -4.81 14.10 -23.90
C THR A 28 -3.66 13.47 -24.70
N ALA A 29 -2.64 12.94 -24.01
CA ALA A 29 -1.54 12.20 -24.66
C ALA A 29 -1.94 10.79 -25.13
N LYS A 30 -3.08 10.26 -24.64
CA LYS A 30 -3.63 8.93 -25.00
C LYS A 30 -4.85 9.01 -25.89
N LEU A 31 -5.16 10.19 -26.43
CA LEU A 31 -6.27 10.36 -27.38
C LEU A 31 -6.03 9.52 -28.64
N CYS A 32 -7.07 8.84 -29.09
CA CYS A 32 -7.04 7.99 -30.28
C CYS A 32 -8.37 8.02 -31.02
N GLU A 33 -8.36 7.57 -32.27
CA GLU A 33 -9.57 7.43 -33.12
C GLU A 33 -10.60 6.51 -32.44
N GLY A 34 -11.84 6.99 -32.35
CA GLY A 34 -12.93 6.21 -31.76
C GLY A 34 -13.01 6.22 -30.23
N CYS A 35 -12.14 6.93 -29.52
CA CYS A 35 -12.17 6.96 -28.05
C CYS A 35 -13.29 7.88 -27.51
N VAL A 36 -13.62 7.69 -26.23
CA VAL A 36 -14.34 8.65 -25.40
C VAL A 36 -13.32 9.42 -24.56
N PHE A 37 -13.36 10.74 -24.62
CA PHE A 37 -12.56 11.61 -23.76
C PHE A 37 -13.38 12.08 -22.57
N VAL A 38 -12.86 11.92 -21.36
CA VAL A 38 -13.52 12.36 -20.13
C VAL A 38 -12.79 13.58 -19.56
N CYS A 39 -13.49 14.70 -19.49
CA CYS A 39 -12.95 15.98 -19.03
C CYS A 39 -12.82 16.01 -17.51
N ILE A 40 -11.69 15.55 -16.97
CA ILE A 40 -11.44 15.58 -15.52
C ILE A 40 -10.70 16.87 -15.14
N LYS A 41 -11.25 17.58 -14.14
CA LYS A 41 -10.58 18.72 -13.54
C LYS A 41 -9.50 18.25 -12.56
N GLY A 42 -8.24 18.41 -12.96
CA GLY A 42 -7.06 18.14 -12.14
C GLY A 42 -6.62 19.33 -11.30
N ALA A 43 -5.53 19.19 -10.53
CA ALA A 43 -4.95 20.24 -9.70
C ALA A 43 -4.30 21.37 -10.54
N HIS A 44 -3.76 21.05 -11.70
CA HIS A 44 -3.00 21.97 -12.56
C HIS A 44 -3.58 22.12 -13.96
N PHE A 45 -4.51 21.26 -14.36
CA PHE A 45 -5.09 21.25 -15.70
C PHE A 45 -6.57 20.88 -15.60
N ASP A 46 -7.40 21.62 -16.34
CA ASP A 46 -8.82 21.32 -16.50
C ASP A 46 -9.04 20.62 -17.85
N GLY A 47 -9.42 19.36 -17.82
CA GLY A 47 -9.67 18.54 -19.00
C GLY A 47 -10.74 19.10 -19.96
N HIS A 48 -11.67 19.93 -19.44
CA HIS A 48 -12.69 20.58 -20.27
C HIS A 48 -12.08 21.49 -21.33
N SER A 49 -10.95 22.12 -21.07
CA SER A 49 -10.24 22.96 -22.03
C SER A 49 -9.66 22.19 -23.23
N ALA A 50 -9.58 20.86 -23.12
CA ALA A 50 -9.07 19.99 -24.18
C ALA A 50 -10.18 19.28 -24.98
N ALA A 51 -11.46 19.61 -24.77
CA ALA A 51 -12.58 18.96 -25.43
C ALA A 51 -12.52 19.07 -26.96
N GLU A 52 -12.23 20.25 -27.50
CA GLU A 52 -12.07 20.48 -28.94
C GLU A 52 -10.86 19.73 -29.50
N GLU A 53 -9.72 19.73 -28.78
CA GLU A 53 -8.54 18.95 -29.16
C GLU A 53 -8.85 17.45 -29.22
N ALA A 54 -9.65 16.94 -28.28
CA ALA A 54 -10.04 15.54 -28.26
C ALA A 54 -10.85 15.15 -29.49
N VAL A 55 -11.83 15.97 -29.86
CA VAL A 55 -12.64 15.75 -31.09
C VAL A 55 -11.75 15.81 -32.32
N ASN A 56 -10.86 16.79 -32.42
CA ASN A 56 -9.94 16.94 -33.56
C ASN A 56 -8.97 15.75 -33.68
N LYS A 57 -8.68 15.05 -32.59
CA LYS A 57 -7.86 13.82 -32.55
C LYS A 57 -8.69 12.53 -32.72
N GLY A 58 -9.97 12.62 -33.03
CA GLY A 58 -10.82 11.49 -33.35
C GLY A 58 -11.67 10.92 -32.21
N ALA A 59 -11.78 11.63 -31.08
CA ALA A 59 -12.72 11.21 -30.02
C ALA A 59 -14.16 11.25 -30.55
N ARG A 60 -14.92 10.18 -30.36
CA ARG A 60 -16.29 10.02 -30.80
C ARG A 60 -17.32 10.66 -29.88
N ALA A 61 -16.97 10.81 -28.60
CA ALA A 61 -17.77 11.53 -27.62
C ALA A 61 -16.85 12.16 -26.56
N VAL A 62 -17.37 13.23 -25.94
CA VAL A 62 -16.71 13.93 -24.83
C VAL A 62 -17.65 13.93 -23.62
N VAL A 63 -17.16 13.46 -22.46
CA VAL A 63 -17.91 13.50 -21.20
C VAL A 63 -17.45 14.71 -20.40
N ALA A 64 -18.37 15.61 -20.03
CA ALA A 64 -18.07 16.89 -19.40
C ALA A 64 -19.09 17.25 -18.31
N GLU A 65 -18.73 18.17 -17.40
CA GLU A 65 -19.63 18.67 -16.34
C GLU A 65 -20.46 19.88 -16.82
N TYR A 66 -20.01 20.55 -17.88
CA TYR A 66 -20.67 21.68 -18.49
C TYR A 66 -20.44 21.71 -20.00
N ASP A 67 -21.24 22.52 -20.70
CA ASP A 67 -21.16 22.63 -22.16
C ASP A 67 -19.78 23.13 -22.62
N THR A 68 -19.10 22.32 -23.40
CA THR A 68 -17.78 22.61 -24.00
C THR A 68 -17.88 23.04 -25.46
N GLY A 69 -19.08 23.11 -26.01
CA GLY A 69 -19.35 23.53 -27.40
C GLY A 69 -19.01 22.50 -28.48
N VAL A 70 -18.68 21.25 -28.10
CA VAL A 70 -18.39 20.20 -29.07
C VAL A 70 -19.62 19.36 -29.37
N GLU A 71 -19.67 18.78 -30.58
CA GLU A 71 -20.68 17.79 -30.93
C GLU A 71 -20.51 16.50 -30.12
N ASN A 72 -21.61 15.77 -29.92
CA ASN A 72 -21.65 14.50 -29.21
C ASN A 72 -21.03 14.56 -27.80
N GLN A 73 -21.35 15.63 -27.04
CA GLN A 73 -20.98 15.76 -25.65
C GLN A 73 -22.03 15.14 -24.73
N ILE A 74 -21.53 14.46 -23.70
CA ILE A 74 -22.32 13.82 -22.65
C ILE A 74 -22.14 14.64 -21.38
N LEU A 75 -23.17 15.33 -20.94
CA LEU A 75 -23.14 16.13 -19.71
C LEU A 75 -23.51 15.25 -18.51
N VAL A 76 -22.63 15.25 -17.53
CA VAL A 76 -22.76 14.52 -16.27
C VAL A 76 -22.57 15.47 -15.09
N LYS A 77 -23.05 15.07 -13.91
CA LYS A 77 -22.90 15.87 -12.70
C LYS A 77 -21.45 15.91 -12.18
N ASN A 78 -20.74 14.80 -12.31
CA ASN A 78 -19.35 14.63 -11.85
C ASN A 78 -18.61 13.72 -12.84
N THR A 79 -17.58 14.23 -13.49
CA THR A 79 -16.83 13.48 -14.50
C THR A 79 -15.94 12.39 -13.90
N ARG A 80 -15.51 12.50 -12.63
CA ARG A 80 -14.72 11.46 -11.97
C ARG A 80 -15.54 10.23 -11.65
N ASP A 81 -16.76 10.42 -11.10
CA ASP A 81 -17.68 9.33 -10.80
C ASP A 81 -18.09 8.65 -12.13
N ALA A 82 -18.41 9.44 -13.16
CA ALA A 82 -18.71 8.93 -14.47
C ALA A 82 -17.54 8.13 -15.08
N TYR A 83 -16.30 8.61 -14.95
CA TYR A 83 -15.11 7.94 -15.49
C TYR A 83 -14.91 6.55 -14.89
N SER A 84 -15.06 6.42 -13.57
CA SER A 84 -14.94 5.13 -12.91
C SER A 84 -15.96 4.12 -13.43
N LEU A 85 -17.22 4.54 -13.60
CA LEU A 85 -18.31 3.70 -14.08
C LEU A 85 -18.16 3.37 -15.57
N LEU A 86 -17.76 4.35 -16.38
CA LEU A 86 -17.44 4.14 -17.81
C LEU A 86 -16.35 3.09 -17.99
N CYS A 87 -15.26 3.17 -17.17
CA CYS A 87 -14.20 2.18 -17.21
C CYS A 87 -14.69 0.78 -16.81
N ALA A 88 -15.55 0.67 -15.80
CA ALA A 88 -16.16 -0.60 -15.42
C ALA A 88 -16.99 -1.19 -16.58
N ASN A 89 -17.87 -0.39 -17.18
CA ASN A 89 -18.68 -0.81 -18.32
C ASN A 89 -17.83 -1.25 -19.51
N PHE A 90 -16.78 -0.48 -19.83
CA PHE A 90 -15.88 -0.77 -20.96
C PHE A 90 -15.20 -2.12 -20.85
N TYR A 91 -14.78 -2.50 -19.65
CA TYR A 91 -14.17 -3.80 -19.38
C TYR A 91 -15.18 -4.90 -19.03
N GLY A 92 -16.49 -4.63 -19.11
CA GLY A 92 -17.59 -5.59 -18.91
C GLY A 92 -17.80 -5.93 -17.44
N ASN A 93 -17.70 -4.92 -16.57
CA ASN A 93 -17.93 -4.98 -15.12
C ASN A 93 -17.19 -6.16 -14.44
N PRO A 94 -15.86 -6.26 -14.59
CA PRO A 94 -15.13 -7.43 -14.12
C PRO A 94 -15.13 -7.55 -12.59
N SER A 95 -15.33 -6.45 -11.84
CA SER A 95 -15.47 -6.48 -10.39
C SER A 95 -16.66 -7.32 -9.91
N GLU A 96 -17.74 -7.42 -10.69
CA GLU A 96 -18.90 -8.26 -10.37
C GLU A 96 -18.62 -9.78 -10.52
N LYS A 97 -17.48 -10.14 -11.15
CA LYS A 97 -17.07 -11.54 -11.42
C LYS A 97 -15.93 -11.99 -10.49
N LEU A 98 -15.45 -11.10 -9.64
CA LEU A 98 -14.40 -11.33 -8.66
C LEU A 98 -14.97 -11.07 -7.27
N HIS A 99 -14.53 -11.82 -6.28
CA HIS A 99 -14.72 -11.42 -4.89
C HIS A 99 -13.65 -10.40 -4.50
N LEU A 100 -14.05 -9.13 -4.36
CA LEU A 100 -13.14 -8.05 -4.03
C LEU A 100 -12.96 -7.90 -2.51
N ILE A 101 -11.70 -7.90 -2.05
CA ILE A 101 -11.34 -7.63 -0.66
C ILE A 101 -10.48 -6.37 -0.64
N GLY A 102 -11.06 -5.27 -0.17
CA GLY A 102 -10.41 -3.97 -0.07
C GLY A 102 -9.82 -3.73 1.32
N ILE A 103 -8.56 -3.31 1.41
CA ILE A 103 -7.87 -3.05 2.67
C ILE A 103 -7.48 -1.58 2.73
N THR A 104 -8.02 -0.87 3.73
CA THR A 104 -7.69 0.54 3.99
C THR A 104 -7.18 0.75 5.42
N GLY A 105 -6.52 1.87 5.64
CA GLY A 105 -5.92 2.29 6.89
C GLY A 105 -4.68 3.15 6.65
N THR A 106 -4.05 3.67 7.69
CA THR A 106 -2.78 4.39 7.55
C THR A 106 -1.66 3.39 7.30
N ASN A 107 -1.48 2.44 8.20
CA ASN A 107 -0.43 1.42 8.18
C ASN A 107 -1.01 0.01 8.00
N GLY A 108 -0.18 -0.95 7.57
CA GLY A 108 -0.53 -2.37 7.52
C GLY A 108 -1.20 -2.83 6.23
N LYS A 109 -1.67 -1.95 5.32
CA LYS A 109 -2.34 -2.33 4.07
C LYS A 109 -1.54 -3.36 3.26
N THR A 110 -0.33 -3.01 2.88
CA THR A 110 0.56 -3.86 2.06
C THR A 110 0.83 -5.21 2.73
N THR A 111 1.19 -5.18 4.01
CA THR A 111 1.46 -6.41 4.76
C THR A 111 0.23 -7.32 4.80
N THR A 112 -0.93 -6.76 5.08
CA THR A 112 -2.18 -7.52 5.15
C THR A 112 -2.60 -8.09 3.79
N THR A 113 -2.46 -7.31 2.69
CA THR A 113 -2.78 -7.80 1.33
C THR A 113 -1.88 -8.95 0.92
N PHE A 114 -0.57 -8.86 1.19
CA PHE A 114 0.38 -9.92 0.88
C PHE A 114 0.13 -11.18 1.71
N ILE A 115 -0.16 -11.05 3.00
CA ILE A 115 -0.48 -12.18 3.89
C ILE A 115 -1.75 -12.87 3.40
N LEU A 116 -2.81 -12.13 3.10
CA LEU A 116 -4.06 -12.69 2.60
C LEU A 116 -3.89 -13.39 1.25
N LYS A 117 -3.15 -12.76 0.32
CA LYS A 117 -2.77 -13.40 -0.95
C LYS A 117 -1.99 -14.69 -0.72
N GLY A 118 -1.03 -14.69 0.22
CA GLY A 118 -0.25 -15.86 0.60
C GLY A 118 -1.10 -16.98 1.21
N ILE A 119 -2.16 -16.66 1.96
CA ILE A 119 -3.13 -17.65 2.46
C ILE A 119 -3.83 -18.33 1.28
N PHE A 120 -4.35 -17.56 0.33
CA PHE A 120 -4.99 -18.10 -0.87
C PHE A 120 -4.04 -18.98 -1.67
N ASP A 121 -2.82 -18.52 -1.93
CA ASP A 121 -1.81 -19.30 -2.68
C ASP A 121 -1.45 -20.61 -1.99
N ASN A 122 -1.25 -20.60 -0.67
CA ASN A 122 -0.94 -21.77 0.13
C ASN A 122 -2.07 -22.82 0.12
N LEU A 123 -3.31 -22.39 -0.12
CA LEU A 123 -4.50 -23.24 -0.24
C LEU A 123 -4.85 -23.56 -1.70
N GLY A 124 -4.00 -23.19 -2.67
CA GLY A 124 -4.19 -23.48 -4.08
C GLY A 124 -5.31 -22.64 -4.73
N ILE A 125 -5.68 -21.52 -4.14
CA ILE A 125 -6.73 -20.62 -4.64
C ILE A 125 -6.11 -19.52 -5.48
N LYS A 126 -6.46 -19.48 -6.77
CA LYS A 126 -5.97 -18.46 -7.68
C LYS A 126 -6.61 -17.10 -7.35
N SER A 127 -5.77 -16.11 -7.05
CA SER A 127 -6.20 -14.78 -6.65
C SER A 127 -5.31 -13.70 -7.26
N GLY A 128 -5.87 -12.50 -7.42
CA GLY A 128 -5.15 -11.29 -7.80
C GLY A 128 -4.67 -10.49 -6.60
N LEU A 129 -3.70 -9.62 -6.83
CA LEU A 129 -3.18 -8.65 -5.86
C LEU A 129 -3.04 -7.29 -6.54
N ILE A 130 -3.53 -6.24 -5.90
CA ILE A 130 -3.28 -4.85 -6.31
C ILE A 130 -2.72 -4.08 -5.13
N GLY A 131 -1.54 -3.48 -5.28
CA GLY A 131 -0.94 -2.75 -4.16
C GLY A 131 0.35 -2.01 -4.49
N THR A 132 0.96 -1.47 -3.45
CA THR A 132 2.13 -0.57 -3.54
C THR A 132 3.35 -1.24 -4.18
N VAL A 133 3.57 -2.52 -3.90
CA VAL A 133 4.79 -3.24 -4.32
C VAL A 133 4.66 -3.74 -5.76
N LYS A 134 3.56 -4.41 -6.07
CA LYS A 134 3.26 -4.99 -7.39
C LYS A 134 1.78 -5.26 -7.56
N ASN A 135 1.37 -5.47 -8.81
CA ASN A 135 0.07 -6.01 -9.17
C ASN A 135 0.25 -7.43 -9.70
N VAL A 136 -0.66 -8.35 -9.35
CA VAL A 136 -0.63 -9.75 -9.78
C VAL A 136 -2.00 -10.12 -10.36
N THR A 137 -2.03 -10.63 -11.60
CA THR A 137 -3.25 -11.04 -12.30
C THR A 137 -3.19 -12.56 -12.59
N GLY A 138 -3.31 -13.35 -11.53
CA GLY A 138 -3.09 -14.80 -11.61
C GLY A 138 -1.61 -15.15 -11.70
N ASP A 139 -1.11 -15.48 -12.88
CA ASP A 139 0.29 -15.91 -13.05
C ASP A 139 1.22 -14.77 -13.53
N LYS A 140 0.68 -13.59 -13.85
CA LYS A 140 1.45 -12.45 -14.32
C LYS A 140 1.65 -11.43 -13.22
N GLU A 141 2.84 -10.83 -13.18
CA GLU A 141 3.20 -9.76 -12.26
C GLU A 141 3.53 -8.48 -13.04
N TYR A 142 3.08 -7.35 -12.50
CA TYR A 142 3.32 -6.02 -13.06
C TYR A 142 3.90 -5.10 -11.98
N PRO A 143 4.86 -4.23 -12.32
CA PRO A 143 5.30 -3.20 -11.40
C PRO A 143 4.14 -2.25 -11.07
N SER A 144 4.04 -1.84 -9.82
CA SER A 144 3.06 -0.86 -9.38
C SER A 144 3.57 0.56 -9.58
N SER A 145 2.73 1.44 -10.11
CA SER A 145 3.01 2.89 -10.16
C SER A 145 2.27 3.67 -9.06
N LEU A 146 1.15 3.12 -8.60
CA LEU A 146 0.29 3.69 -7.57
C LEU A 146 -0.21 2.58 -6.66
N THR A 147 -0.33 2.83 -5.37
CA THR A 147 -0.92 1.89 -4.40
C THR A 147 -2.27 1.35 -4.85
N THR A 148 -3.10 2.22 -5.41
CA THR A 148 -4.38 1.90 -6.04
C THR A 148 -4.36 2.56 -7.42
N PRO A 149 -4.39 1.81 -8.51
CA PRO A 149 -4.37 2.34 -9.88
C PRO A 149 -5.50 3.33 -10.18
N ASP A 150 -5.38 4.08 -11.28
CA ASP A 150 -6.53 4.82 -11.83
C ASP A 150 -7.63 3.87 -12.29
N SER A 151 -8.85 4.42 -12.49
CA SER A 151 -10.04 3.60 -12.76
C SER A 151 -9.90 2.72 -13.99
N LYS A 152 -9.27 3.21 -15.06
CA LYS A 152 -9.08 2.44 -16.30
C LYS A 152 -8.13 1.26 -16.09
N GLU A 153 -6.96 1.53 -15.51
CA GLU A 153 -5.97 0.49 -15.24
C GLU A 153 -6.51 -0.53 -14.22
N LEU A 154 -7.27 -0.07 -13.22
CA LEU A 154 -7.91 -0.93 -12.22
C LEU A 154 -8.86 -1.94 -12.89
N GLN A 155 -9.78 -1.47 -13.74
CA GLN A 155 -10.73 -2.33 -14.43
C GLN A 155 -10.05 -3.25 -15.46
N ARG A 156 -8.97 -2.78 -16.11
CA ARG A 156 -8.14 -3.61 -16.99
C ARG A 156 -7.51 -4.79 -16.22
N LEU A 157 -6.95 -4.51 -15.04
CA LEU A 157 -6.36 -5.54 -14.18
C LEU A 157 -7.42 -6.54 -13.69
N PHE A 158 -8.60 -6.06 -13.29
CA PHE A 158 -9.70 -6.95 -12.90
C PHE A 158 -10.14 -7.85 -14.07
N ARG A 159 -10.25 -7.29 -15.29
CA ARG A 159 -10.60 -8.07 -16.46
C ARG A 159 -9.58 -9.18 -16.72
N GLU A 160 -8.29 -8.85 -16.63
CA GLU A 160 -7.23 -9.82 -16.79
C GLU A 160 -7.23 -10.90 -15.68
N MET A 161 -7.57 -10.54 -14.43
CA MET A 161 -7.76 -11.50 -13.34
C MET A 161 -8.90 -12.48 -13.63
N VAL A 162 -10.04 -11.96 -14.11
CA VAL A 162 -11.19 -12.80 -14.52
C VAL A 162 -10.78 -13.76 -15.63
N ASP A 163 -10.12 -13.25 -16.68
CA ASP A 163 -9.68 -14.07 -17.82
C ASP A 163 -8.63 -15.11 -17.43
N SER A 164 -7.83 -14.81 -16.40
CA SER A 164 -6.87 -15.76 -15.82
C SER A 164 -7.49 -16.77 -14.86
N GLY A 165 -8.79 -16.68 -14.57
CA GLY A 165 -9.50 -17.59 -13.68
C GLY A 165 -9.27 -17.29 -12.18
N CYS A 166 -8.90 -16.07 -11.82
CA CYS A 166 -8.87 -15.65 -10.41
C CYS A 166 -10.29 -15.64 -9.83
N LYS A 167 -10.43 -16.13 -8.60
CA LYS A 167 -11.69 -16.06 -7.85
C LYS A 167 -11.77 -14.81 -6.97
N TYR A 168 -10.64 -14.42 -6.40
CA TYR A 168 -10.51 -13.29 -5.49
C TYR A 168 -9.55 -12.25 -6.02
N CYS A 169 -9.79 -10.99 -5.66
CA CYS A 169 -8.80 -9.93 -5.76
C CYS A 169 -8.62 -9.28 -4.38
N VAL A 170 -7.39 -9.27 -3.88
CA VAL A 170 -7.01 -8.57 -2.66
C VAL A 170 -6.33 -7.28 -3.04
N MET A 171 -6.83 -6.14 -2.54
CA MET A 171 -6.26 -4.86 -2.95
C MET A 171 -6.11 -3.84 -1.82
N GLU A 172 -5.03 -3.07 -1.92
CA GLU A 172 -4.85 -1.87 -1.11
C GLU A 172 -5.75 -0.75 -1.66
N VAL A 173 -6.55 -0.14 -0.78
CA VAL A 173 -7.40 1.00 -1.14
C VAL A 173 -6.93 2.23 -0.38
N SER A 174 -6.19 3.11 -1.08
CA SER A 174 -5.64 4.33 -0.51
C SER A 174 -6.71 5.41 -0.33
N SER A 175 -6.52 6.29 0.66
CA SER A 175 -7.43 7.41 0.90
C SER A 175 -7.52 8.38 -0.28
N GLN A 176 -6.42 8.55 -1.01
CA GLN A 176 -6.39 9.36 -2.23
C GLN A 176 -7.21 8.74 -3.35
N ALA A 177 -7.16 7.40 -3.52
CA ALA A 177 -7.99 6.71 -4.50
C ALA A 177 -9.49 6.85 -4.19
N LEU A 178 -9.86 6.70 -2.92
CA LEU A 178 -11.23 6.91 -2.44
C LEU A 178 -11.69 8.37 -2.60
N ALA A 179 -10.82 9.34 -2.31
CA ALA A 179 -11.13 10.76 -2.49
C ALA A 179 -11.28 11.14 -3.98
N GLN A 180 -10.57 10.45 -4.87
CA GLN A 180 -10.60 10.68 -6.31
C GLN A 180 -11.62 9.82 -7.06
N GLY A 181 -12.39 8.99 -6.37
CA GLY A 181 -13.41 8.14 -7.00
C GLY A 181 -12.86 7.01 -7.86
N ARG A 182 -11.58 6.62 -7.70
CA ARG A 182 -10.95 5.59 -8.57
C ARG A 182 -11.60 4.22 -8.47
N VAL A 183 -12.28 3.94 -7.37
CA VAL A 183 -12.94 2.66 -7.05
C VAL A 183 -14.47 2.76 -7.04
N ASP A 184 -15.06 3.91 -7.42
CA ASP A 184 -16.51 4.12 -7.35
C ASP A 184 -17.29 3.20 -8.31
N GLY A 185 -16.64 2.71 -9.38
CA GLY A 185 -17.19 1.66 -10.26
C GLY A 185 -16.94 0.22 -9.77
N CYS A 186 -16.61 0.03 -8.49
CA CYS A 186 -16.37 -1.29 -7.88
C CYS A 186 -17.35 -1.55 -6.74
N HIS A 187 -17.58 -2.83 -6.46
CA HIS A 187 -18.29 -3.30 -5.28
C HIS A 187 -17.39 -4.29 -4.53
N PHE A 188 -17.27 -4.14 -3.20
CA PHE A 188 -16.41 -4.98 -2.39
C PHE A 188 -17.22 -5.99 -1.55
N ASP A 189 -16.89 -7.27 -1.61
CA ASP A 189 -17.47 -8.27 -0.70
C ASP A 189 -17.01 -8.02 0.75
N ILE A 190 -15.74 -7.62 0.92
CA ILE A 190 -15.14 -7.35 2.23
C ILE A 190 -14.30 -6.08 2.17
N ALA A 191 -14.52 -5.19 3.12
CA ALA A 191 -13.68 -4.03 3.41
C ALA A 191 -13.01 -4.19 4.78
N LEU A 192 -11.68 -4.11 4.84
CA LEU A 192 -10.92 -4.20 6.08
C LEU A 192 -10.36 -2.83 6.48
N PHE A 193 -10.58 -2.45 7.75
CA PHE A 193 -9.94 -1.31 8.41
C PHE A 193 -8.82 -1.77 9.33
N THR A 194 -7.60 -1.31 9.06
CA THR A 194 -6.44 -1.65 9.89
C THR A 194 -6.24 -0.67 11.05
N ASN A 195 -6.07 0.60 10.76
CA ASN A 195 -5.86 1.68 11.73
C ASN A 195 -5.92 3.06 11.06
N LEU A 196 -6.01 4.13 11.86
CA LEU A 196 -5.95 5.51 11.39
C LEU A 196 -5.09 6.37 12.31
N THR A 197 -3.93 6.80 11.81
CA THR A 197 -3.06 7.78 12.44
C THR A 197 -2.85 8.97 11.50
N GLN A 198 -2.26 10.05 11.97
CA GLN A 198 -2.05 11.25 11.16
C GLN A 198 -1.10 10.97 9.98
N ASP A 199 -1.61 11.13 8.76
CA ASP A 199 -0.82 11.01 7.52
C ASP A 199 -1.52 11.76 6.37
N HIS A 200 -0.80 12.04 5.28
CA HIS A 200 -1.35 12.62 4.04
C HIS A 200 -2.14 13.93 4.22
N LEU A 201 -1.84 14.75 5.22
CA LEU A 201 -2.51 16.05 5.44
C LEU A 201 -2.11 17.11 4.40
N ASP A 202 -1.01 16.92 3.70
CA ASP A 202 -0.65 17.69 2.50
C ASP A 202 -1.75 17.61 1.43
N TYR A 203 -2.34 16.42 1.25
CA TYR A 203 -3.44 16.16 0.31
C TYR A 203 -4.81 16.45 0.94
N HIS A 204 -5.14 15.82 2.07
CA HIS A 204 -6.49 15.87 2.67
C HIS A 204 -6.78 17.15 3.45
N LYS A 205 -5.76 17.96 3.79
CA LYS A 205 -5.81 19.22 4.56
C LYS A 205 -6.16 19.04 6.04
N THR A 206 -7.12 18.16 6.38
CA THR A 206 -7.54 17.88 7.75
C THR A 206 -7.60 16.39 8.04
N PHE A 207 -7.44 16.00 9.29
CA PHE A 207 -7.60 14.62 9.73
C PHE A 207 -9.02 14.10 9.47
N GLU A 208 -10.01 14.96 9.61
CA GLU A 208 -11.41 14.62 9.34
C GLU A 208 -11.63 14.26 7.87
N ASN A 209 -11.12 15.06 6.93
CA ASN A 209 -11.20 14.74 5.50
C ASN A 209 -10.49 13.42 5.17
N TYR A 210 -9.35 13.15 5.81
CA TYR A 210 -8.62 11.91 5.65
C TYR A 210 -9.43 10.70 6.15
N ARG A 211 -10.05 10.83 7.32
CA ARG A 211 -10.94 9.82 7.90
C ARG A 211 -12.19 9.59 7.02
N ASN A 212 -12.84 10.67 6.59
CA ASN A 212 -14.01 10.62 5.68
C ASN A 212 -13.67 9.94 4.35
N ALA A 213 -12.49 10.21 3.80
CA ALA A 213 -12.06 9.54 2.57
C ALA A 213 -11.98 8.02 2.74
N LYS A 214 -11.40 7.53 3.85
CA LYS A 214 -11.32 6.07 4.09
C LYS A 214 -12.68 5.42 4.36
N ARG A 215 -13.60 6.15 5.03
CA ARG A 215 -14.95 5.67 5.29
C ARG A 215 -15.69 5.27 4.02
N LYS A 216 -15.46 5.94 2.90
CA LYS A 216 -16.10 5.64 1.60
C LYS A 216 -15.95 4.17 1.17
N LEU A 217 -14.85 3.49 1.55
CA LEU A 217 -14.70 2.07 1.22
C LEU A 217 -15.82 1.21 1.83
N PHE A 218 -16.29 1.56 3.01
CA PHE A 218 -17.33 0.82 3.71
C PHE A 218 -18.74 1.15 3.20
N GLU A 219 -18.89 2.24 2.46
CA GLU A 219 -20.15 2.64 1.79
C GLU A 219 -20.42 1.80 0.52
N ILE A 220 -19.37 1.16 -0.04
CA ILE A 220 -19.40 0.35 -1.25
C ILE A 220 -19.00 -1.12 -1.00
N ALA A 221 -19.23 -1.62 0.23
CA ALA A 221 -18.88 -2.97 0.64
C ALA A 221 -20.02 -3.68 1.35
N ASP A 222 -20.08 -5.02 1.27
CA ASP A 222 -21.10 -5.84 1.96
C ASP A 222 -20.73 -6.15 3.42
N THR A 223 -19.45 -6.38 3.69
CA THR A 223 -18.96 -6.73 5.02
C THR A 223 -17.76 -5.88 5.41
N ALA A 224 -17.83 -5.25 6.57
CA ALA A 224 -16.75 -4.51 7.19
C ALA A 224 -16.01 -5.37 8.23
N VAL A 225 -14.70 -5.52 8.09
CA VAL A 225 -13.81 -6.11 9.11
C VAL A 225 -13.09 -4.97 9.82
N ILE A 226 -13.35 -4.77 11.10
CA ILE A 226 -12.99 -3.56 11.83
C ILE A 226 -12.07 -3.87 13.01
N ASN A 227 -10.90 -3.26 13.03
CA ASN A 227 -10.03 -3.22 14.19
C ASN A 227 -10.60 -2.26 15.24
N ILE A 228 -11.26 -2.77 16.29
CA ILE A 228 -11.87 -1.94 17.32
C ILE A 228 -10.88 -1.41 18.37
N ASP A 229 -9.62 -1.74 18.29
CA ASP A 229 -8.58 -1.14 19.12
C ASP A 229 -8.16 0.26 18.64
N ASP A 230 -8.59 0.66 17.44
CA ASP A 230 -8.39 1.99 16.87
C ASP A 230 -9.56 2.91 17.19
N GLU A 231 -9.29 4.12 17.64
CA GLU A 231 -10.31 5.10 18.05
C GLU A 231 -11.26 5.51 16.91
N SER A 232 -10.82 5.42 15.65
CA SER A 232 -11.64 5.73 14.48
C SER A 232 -12.54 4.57 14.04
N ALA A 233 -12.43 3.38 14.66
CA ALA A 233 -13.14 2.16 14.25
C ALA A 233 -14.65 2.35 14.12
N HIS A 234 -15.29 2.90 15.16
CA HIS A 234 -16.74 3.15 15.18
C HIS A 234 -17.16 4.09 14.05
N TYR A 235 -16.39 5.16 13.82
CA TYR A 235 -16.69 6.13 12.78
C TYR A 235 -16.72 5.54 11.38
N MET A 236 -15.91 4.51 11.10
CA MET A 236 -15.83 3.90 9.76
C MET A 236 -17.15 3.27 9.31
N VAL A 237 -17.97 2.81 10.24
CA VAL A 237 -19.20 2.04 9.97
C VAL A 237 -20.47 2.64 10.56
N ASP A 238 -20.36 3.70 11.36
CA ASP A 238 -21.50 4.32 12.03
C ASP A 238 -22.58 4.76 11.03
N GLY A 239 -23.83 4.30 11.26
CA GLY A 239 -24.98 4.61 10.41
C GLY A 239 -24.97 3.94 9.02
N LEU A 240 -24.01 3.05 8.69
CA LEU A 240 -24.01 2.31 7.44
C LEU A 240 -24.80 0.99 7.56
N PRO A 241 -25.58 0.61 6.54
CA PRO A 241 -26.30 -0.66 6.50
C PRO A 241 -25.36 -1.81 6.08
N ILE A 242 -24.23 -1.97 6.76
CA ILE A 242 -23.18 -2.94 6.43
C ILE A 242 -23.06 -3.99 7.53
N LYS A 243 -22.77 -5.23 7.18
CA LYS A 243 -22.44 -6.27 8.16
C LYS A 243 -21.07 -5.97 8.79
N VAL A 244 -21.00 -5.85 10.11
CA VAL A 244 -19.75 -5.54 10.82
C VAL A 244 -19.22 -6.80 11.51
N VAL A 245 -17.94 -7.09 11.28
CA VAL A 245 -17.15 -8.12 11.95
C VAL A 245 -15.98 -7.43 12.66
N THR A 246 -15.90 -7.61 13.97
CA THR A 246 -14.92 -6.91 14.80
C THR A 246 -13.76 -7.79 15.21
N PHE A 247 -12.57 -7.20 15.33
CA PHE A 247 -11.42 -7.88 15.90
C PHE A 247 -10.61 -6.97 16.83
N SER A 248 -9.92 -7.59 17.79
CA SER A 248 -9.16 -6.88 18.79
C SER A 248 -8.06 -7.75 19.41
N VAL A 249 -7.00 -7.09 19.89
CA VAL A 249 -5.98 -7.68 20.78
C VAL A 249 -6.26 -7.28 22.23
N LYS A 250 -6.94 -6.15 22.46
CA LYS A 250 -7.17 -5.55 23.78
C LYS A 250 -8.55 -5.84 24.35
N ASN A 251 -9.59 -5.83 23.51
CA ASN A 251 -10.99 -5.96 23.93
C ASN A 251 -11.55 -7.36 23.65
N ASN A 252 -12.04 -8.01 24.71
CA ASN A 252 -12.61 -9.36 24.65
C ASN A 252 -14.03 -9.43 24.06
N GLU A 253 -14.68 -8.31 23.85
CA GLU A 253 -16.04 -8.25 23.27
C GLU A 253 -16.01 -8.31 21.73
N ALA A 254 -14.82 -8.22 21.12
CA ALA A 254 -14.67 -8.42 19.68
C ALA A 254 -15.03 -9.85 19.28
N GLN A 255 -15.57 -10.01 18.06
CA GLN A 255 -15.90 -11.34 17.53
C GLN A 255 -14.65 -12.22 17.30
N PHE A 256 -13.53 -11.60 16.96
CA PHE A 256 -12.22 -12.26 16.87
C PHE A 256 -11.25 -11.60 17.85
N VAL A 257 -10.62 -12.40 18.69
CA VAL A 257 -9.72 -11.89 19.73
C VAL A 257 -8.38 -12.62 19.67
N ALA A 258 -7.27 -11.86 19.70
CA ALA A 258 -5.95 -12.45 19.91
C ALA A 258 -5.60 -12.46 21.39
N LYS A 259 -5.07 -13.60 21.85
CA LYS A 259 -4.59 -13.82 23.23
C LYS A 259 -3.20 -14.43 23.23
N ASN A 260 -2.55 -14.38 24.40
CA ASN A 260 -1.25 -15.00 24.61
C ASN A 260 -0.22 -14.59 23.55
N VAL A 261 -0.19 -13.27 23.24
CA VAL A 261 0.70 -12.70 22.22
C VAL A 261 2.13 -12.78 22.71
N VAL A 262 3.00 -13.41 21.92
CA VAL A 262 4.46 -13.47 22.13
C VAL A 262 5.14 -12.91 20.90
N CYS A 263 5.91 -11.84 21.06
CA CYS A 263 6.72 -11.21 20.03
C CYS A 263 8.21 -11.48 20.26
N THR A 264 8.92 -11.80 19.17
CA THR A 264 10.38 -11.93 19.13
C THR A 264 10.96 -11.00 18.08
N SER A 265 12.28 -10.90 17.98
CA SER A 265 12.95 -10.10 16.94
C SER A 265 12.71 -10.62 15.50
N SER A 266 12.16 -11.83 15.34
CA SER A 266 11.95 -12.46 14.02
C SER A 266 10.54 -13.03 13.79
N SER A 267 9.66 -13.05 14.81
CA SER A 267 8.34 -13.69 14.68
C SER A 267 7.34 -13.17 15.71
N VAL A 268 6.05 -13.43 15.42
CA VAL A 268 4.97 -13.32 16.41
C VAL A 268 4.20 -14.62 16.52
N GLN A 269 3.70 -14.90 17.73
CA GLN A 269 2.80 -16.02 18.02
C GLN A 269 1.62 -15.50 18.85
N TYR A 270 0.43 -16.00 18.58
CA TYR A 270 -0.76 -15.69 19.36
C TYR A 270 -1.83 -16.78 19.21
N GLU A 271 -2.79 -16.80 20.09
CA GLU A 271 -4.00 -17.61 19.99
C GLU A 271 -5.11 -16.76 19.42
N LEU A 272 -5.69 -17.18 18.29
CA LEU A 272 -6.88 -16.56 17.70
C LEU A 272 -8.13 -17.27 18.22
N LEU A 273 -9.01 -16.50 18.84
CA LEU A 273 -10.29 -16.95 19.35
C LEU A 273 -11.41 -16.43 18.44
N TRP A 274 -12.32 -17.33 18.04
CA TRP A 274 -13.50 -17.01 17.26
C TRP A 274 -14.64 -18.00 17.58
N ASN A 275 -15.73 -17.50 18.14
CA ASN A 275 -16.80 -18.34 18.69
C ASN A 275 -16.19 -19.38 19.65
N ASP A 276 -16.50 -20.68 19.47
CA ASP A 276 -15.95 -21.78 20.27
C ASP A 276 -14.61 -22.34 19.74
N LYS A 277 -14.02 -21.69 18.72
CA LYS A 277 -12.76 -22.12 18.12
C LYS A 277 -11.58 -21.35 18.70
N ILE A 278 -10.52 -22.08 19.00
CA ILE A 278 -9.23 -21.52 19.43
C ILE A 278 -8.15 -22.15 18.55
N GLY A 279 -7.28 -21.33 17.98
CA GLY A 279 -6.19 -21.82 17.17
C GLY A 279 -4.94 -20.98 17.33
N ARG A 280 -3.75 -21.58 17.23
CA ARG A 280 -2.48 -20.90 17.35
C ARG A 280 -1.99 -20.41 16.00
N ALA A 281 -1.77 -19.10 15.89
CA ALA A 281 -1.05 -18.47 14.79
C ALA A 281 0.43 -18.36 15.12
N ASN A 282 1.29 -18.59 14.13
CA ASN A 282 2.73 -18.38 14.20
C ASN A 282 3.20 -17.78 12.88
N VAL A 283 3.83 -16.62 12.91
CA VAL A 283 4.17 -15.83 11.73
C VAL A 283 5.60 -15.33 11.83
N GLY A 284 6.42 -15.63 10.82
CA GLY A 284 7.82 -15.22 10.72
C GLY A 284 8.03 -13.75 10.35
N ILE A 285 7.21 -12.85 10.92
CA ILE A 285 7.31 -11.40 10.75
C ILE A 285 7.28 -10.80 12.16
N PRO A 286 8.30 -10.03 12.57
CA PRO A 286 8.35 -9.44 13.91
C PRO A 286 7.39 -8.25 14.07
N GLY A 287 7.23 -7.81 15.32
CA GLY A 287 6.50 -6.59 15.67
C GLY A 287 5.03 -6.83 16.04
N HIS A 288 4.58 -6.14 17.09
CA HIS A 288 3.21 -6.28 17.63
C HIS A 288 2.12 -5.95 16.59
N PHE A 289 2.37 -4.99 15.67
CA PHE A 289 1.46 -4.67 14.57
C PHE A 289 1.19 -5.86 13.63
N THR A 290 2.11 -6.84 13.56
CA THR A 290 1.93 -8.07 12.76
C THR A 290 0.75 -8.89 13.25
N VAL A 291 0.44 -8.85 14.55
CA VAL A 291 -0.75 -9.53 15.10
C VAL A 291 -2.01 -8.97 14.44
N TYR A 292 -2.17 -7.65 14.39
CA TYR A 292 -3.34 -7.01 13.76
C TYR A 292 -3.42 -7.30 12.26
N ASN A 293 -2.30 -7.21 11.55
CA ASN A 293 -2.25 -7.45 10.10
C ASN A 293 -2.62 -8.90 9.75
N THR A 294 -2.09 -9.85 10.53
CA THR A 294 -2.36 -11.29 10.31
C THR A 294 -3.76 -11.68 10.76
N MET A 295 -4.30 -11.08 11.84
CA MET A 295 -5.70 -11.23 12.22
C MET A 295 -6.63 -10.74 11.12
N GLY A 296 -6.42 -9.50 10.63
CA GLY A 296 -7.23 -8.94 9.55
C GLY A 296 -7.23 -9.83 8.30
N ALA A 297 -6.05 -10.30 7.88
CA ALA A 297 -5.92 -11.21 6.74
C ALA A 297 -6.62 -12.56 6.98
N ALA A 298 -6.42 -13.17 8.16
CA ALA A 298 -7.07 -14.43 8.51
C ALA A 298 -8.59 -14.31 8.56
N ILE A 299 -9.12 -13.25 9.14
CA ILE A 299 -10.56 -13.00 9.23
C ILE A 299 -11.16 -12.84 7.83
N CYS A 300 -10.54 -12.04 6.95
CA CYS A 300 -10.99 -11.93 5.57
C CYS A 300 -11.01 -13.29 4.88
N ALA A 301 -9.97 -14.11 5.04
CA ALA A 301 -9.92 -15.47 4.48
C ALA A 301 -11.04 -16.38 5.04
N ILE A 302 -11.27 -16.37 6.36
CA ILE A 302 -12.33 -17.16 6.99
C ILE A 302 -13.72 -16.72 6.48
N LEU A 303 -13.95 -15.43 6.30
CA LEU A 303 -15.22 -14.89 5.79
C LEU A 303 -15.50 -15.28 4.34
N THR A 304 -14.48 -15.67 3.56
CA THR A 304 -14.68 -16.26 2.23
C THR A 304 -15.08 -17.73 2.26
N GLY A 305 -15.24 -18.31 3.45
CA GLY A 305 -15.66 -19.71 3.67
C GLY A 305 -14.50 -20.69 3.82
N LEU A 306 -13.25 -20.22 3.98
CA LEU A 306 -12.11 -21.09 4.23
C LEU A 306 -12.12 -21.63 5.66
N ASP A 307 -11.60 -22.84 5.83
CA ASP A 307 -11.53 -23.47 7.15
C ASP A 307 -10.56 -22.72 8.09
N PHE A 308 -10.97 -22.56 9.33
CA PHE A 308 -10.23 -21.83 10.36
C PHE A 308 -8.81 -22.40 10.58
N SER A 309 -8.68 -23.73 10.63
CA SER A 309 -7.39 -24.39 10.89
C SER A 309 -6.45 -24.31 9.68
N ASP A 310 -6.99 -24.39 8.47
CA ASP A 310 -6.24 -24.26 7.23
C ASP A 310 -5.69 -22.85 7.06
N VAL A 311 -6.50 -21.82 7.38
CA VAL A 311 -6.07 -20.42 7.38
C VAL A 311 -4.92 -20.19 8.35
N LEU A 312 -5.03 -20.65 9.61
CA LEU A 312 -3.96 -20.49 10.60
C LEU A 312 -2.69 -21.30 10.23
N SER A 313 -2.86 -22.49 9.65
CA SER A 313 -1.73 -23.26 9.14
C SER A 313 -1.00 -22.55 7.99
N SER A 314 -1.74 -21.83 7.14
CA SER A 314 -1.19 -21.04 6.04
C SER A 314 -0.40 -19.83 6.53
N LEU A 315 -0.80 -19.20 7.63
CA LEU A 315 -0.05 -18.10 8.25
C LEU A 315 1.37 -18.50 8.63
N LYS A 316 1.59 -19.73 9.08
CA LYS A 316 2.92 -20.26 9.42
C LYS A 316 3.89 -20.25 8.24
N LYS A 317 3.36 -20.32 7.00
CA LYS A 317 4.15 -20.31 5.76
C LYS A 317 4.38 -18.88 5.22
N SER A 318 3.83 -17.86 5.87
CA SER A 318 3.97 -16.46 5.43
C SER A 318 5.43 -16.02 5.51
N LYS A 319 5.98 -15.56 4.39
CA LYS A 319 7.39 -15.13 4.26
C LYS A 319 7.61 -13.65 4.54
N GLY A 320 6.57 -12.92 4.96
CA GLY A 320 6.63 -11.47 5.06
C GLY A 320 6.38 -10.79 3.72
N VAL A 321 6.57 -9.49 3.70
CA VAL A 321 6.41 -8.64 2.51
C VAL A 321 7.79 -8.07 2.18
N PRO A 322 8.23 -8.17 0.93
CA PRO A 322 9.50 -7.57 0.54
C PRO A 322 9.57 -6.10 0.99
N GLY A 323 10.60 -5.78 1.79
CA GLY A 323 10.85 -4.45 2.30
C GLY A 323 9.87 -3.92 3.34
N ARG A 324 9.12 -4.76 4.03
CA ARG A 324 8.23 -4.38 5.15
C ARG A 324 8.58 -5.21 6.39
N VAL A 325 9.46 -4.68 7.22
CA VAL A 325 10.07 -5.39 8.35
C VAL A 325 10.52 -6.81 7.93
N GLU A 326 11.10 -6.88 6.75
CA GLU A 326 11.54 -8.12 6.13
C GLU A 326 12.78 -8.64 6.87
N VAL A 327 12.67 -9.83 7.42
CA VAL A 327 13.81 -10.52 8.03
C VAL A 327 14.69 -11.08 6.90
N VAL A 328 15.91 -10.56 6.79
CA VAL A 328 16.90 -11.09 5.86
C VAL A 328 17.49 -12.37 6.44
N PRO A 329 17.40 -13.52 5.76
CA PRO A 329 18.03 -14.75 6.24
C PRO A 329 19.55 -14.59 6.29
N THR A 330 20.14 -14.76 7.45
CA THR A 330 21.59 -14.73 7.68
C THR A 330 21.99 -15.86 8.63
N ASP A 331 23.25 -16.29 8.56
CA ASP A 331 23.83 -17.26 9.52
C ASP A 331 24.45 -16.54 10.74
N THR A 332 23.99 -15.33 11.04
CA THR A 332 24.49 -14.51 12.15
C THR A 332 23.68 -14.72 13.43
N ASP A 333 24.23 -14.35 14.56
CA ASP A 333 23.56 -14.39 15.88
C ASP A 333 22.86 -13.06 16.23
N TYR A 334 22.71 -12.15 15.22
CA TYR A 334 21.90 -10.94 15.24
C TYR A 334 20.88 -10.97 14.09
N THR A 335 19.85 -10.13 14.17
CA THR A 335 18.80 -10.04 13.14
C THR A 335 19.06 -8.87 12.18
N VAL A 336 18.87 -9.09 10.88
CA VAL A 336 18.88 -8.02 9.87
C VAL A 336 17.47 -7.82 9.35
N LEU A 337 16.99 -6.57 9.37
CA LEU A 337 15.66 -6.16 8.91
C LEU A 337 15.78 -5.14 7.77
N ILE A 338 15.00 -5.32 6.71
CA ILE A 338 14.82 -4.32 5.64
C ILE A 338 13.42 -3.71 5.76
N GLU A 339 13.35 -2.38 5.74
CA GLU A 339 12.11 -1.64 5.92
C GLU A 339 12.02 -0.44 4.97
N TYR A 340 10.80 -0.15 4.50
CA TYR A 340 10.51 0.96 3.59
C TYR A 340 10.27 2.31 4.30
N ALA A 341 10.27 2.35 5.61
CA ALA A 341 10.05 3.57 6.39
C ALA A 341 11.00 4.69 5.95
N HIS A 342 10.45 5.74 5.36
CA HIS A 342 11.14 6.90 4.78
C HIS A 342 10.50 8.23 5.19
N SER A 343 9.71 8.21 6.27
CA SER A 343 9.06 9.35 6.91
C SER A 343 9.34 9.35 8.41
N PRO A 344 9.21 10.51 9.10
CA PRO A 344 9.36 10.56 10.56
C PRO A 344 8.51 9.52 11.28
N ASP A 345 7.19 9.53 11.08
CA ASP A 345 6.25 8.61 11.74
C ASP A 345 6.54 7.13 11.40
N GLY A 346 6.93 6.85 10.14
CA GLY A 346 7.32 5.50 9.73
C GLY A 346 8.54 4.97 10.50
N LEU A 347 9.58 5.80 10.65
CA LEU A 347 10.79 5.44 11.40
C LEU A 347 10.51 5.29 12.90
N GLU A 348 9.72 6.20 13.48
CA GLU A 348 9.32 6.12 14.88
C GLU A 348 8.57 4.82 15.16
N ASN A 349 7.58 4.49 14.35
CA ASN A 349 6.77 3.27 14.49
C ASN A 349 7.62 2.00 14.37
N VAL A 350 8.48 1.91 13.36
CA VAL A 350 9.27 0.69 13.14
C VAL A 350 10.33 0.52 14.22
N ILE A 351 11.07 1.58 14.60
CA ILE A 351 12.11 1.48 15.63
C ILE A 351 11.49 1.16 16.99
N SER A 352 10.37 1.80 17.35
CA SER A 352 9.66 1.52 18.59
C SER A 352 9.17 0.07 18.64
N SER A 353 8.58 -0.42 17.54
CA SER A 353 8.11 -1.81 17.46
C SER A 353 9.26 -2.83 17.54
N VAL A 354 10.40 -2.55 16.91
CA VAL A 354 11.60 -3.38 17.01
C VAL A 354 12.14 -3.34 18.45
N ARG A 355 12.11 -2.17 19.09
CA ARG A 355 12.55 -2.01 20.49
C ARG A 355 11.74 -2.87 21.47
N GLU A 356 10.44 -2.97 21.30
CA GLU A 356 9.56 -3.81 22.14
C GLU A 356 9.97 -5.29 22.13
N THR A 357 10.59 -5.75 21.04
CA THR A 357 10.92 -7.16 20.82
C THR A 357 12.41 -7.48 20.91
N THR A 358 13.27 -6.46 21.12
CA THR A 358 14.72 -6.57 21.08
C THR A 358 15.33 -6.23 22.42
N ASN A 359 16.04 -7.19 23.03
CA ASN A 359 16.85 -6.96 24.24
C ASN A 359 18.26 -6.43 23.92
N GLY A 360 18.72 -6.57 22.69
CA GLY A 360 19.98 -6.06 22.18
C GLY A 360 19.89 -4.61 21.70
N ARG A 361 20.95 -4.15 21.04
CA ARG A 361 21.01 -2.82 20.44
C ARG A 361 20.24 -2.80 19.12
N ILE A 362 19.70 -1.62 18.77
CA ILE A 362 19.18 -1.31 17.43
C ILE A 362 20.21 -0.46 16.70
N ILE A 363 20.75 -0.98 15.60
CA ILE A 363 21.67 -0.31 14.70
C ILE A 363 20.86 0.08 13.46
N ALA A 364 20.47 1.35 13.35
CA ALA A 364 19.61 1.83 12.27
C ALA A 364 20.43 2.51 11.17
N VAL A 365 20.39 1.95 9.96
CA VAL A 365 20.93 2.53 8.74
C VAL A 365 19.80 3.23 7.99
N PHE A 366 19.91 4.55 7.77
CA PHE A 366 18.84 5.30 7.14
C PHE A 366 19.38 6.50 6.35
N GLY A 367 18.57 6.98 5.41
CA GLY A 367 18.84 8.17 4.61
C GLY A 367 17.56 8.83 4.15
N CYS A 368 17.69 9.97 3.49
CA CYS A 368 16.57 10.71 2.91
C CYS A 368 16.71 10.82 1.39
N GLY A 369 15.57 10.82 0.69
CA GLY A 369 15.55 11.06 -0.74
C GLY A 369 15.76 12.54 -1.08
N GLY A 370 16.52 12.80 -2.17
CA GLY A 370 16.61 14.11 -2.81
C GLY A 370 15.36 14.46 -3.60
N ASP A 371 15.19 15.72 -3.98
CA ASP A 371 14.03 16.27 -4.69
C ASP A 371 12.70 15.95 -4.00
N ARG A 372 12.72 16.02 -2.66
CA ARG A 372 11.60 15.74 -1.76
C ARG A 372 11.55 16.80 -0.66
N ASP A 373 10.51 16.71 0.17
CA ASP A 373 10.34 17.59 1.33
C ASP A 373 11.57 17.55 2.26
N LYS A 374 12.31 18.66 2.29
CA LYS A 374 13.51 18.82 3.11
C LYS A 374 13.19 18.94 4.60
N THR A 375 11.99 19.41 4.94
CA THR A 375 11.61 19.67 6.34
C THR A 375 11.50 18.39 7.18
N LYS A 376 11.37 17.24 6.54
CA LYS A 376 11.36 15.94 7.22
C LYS A 376 12.75 15.43 7.61
N ARG A 377 13.83 15.90 6.93
CA ARG A 377 15.20 15.39 7.11
C ARG A 377 15.68 15.49 8.56
N PRO A 378 15.67 16.69 9.18
CA PRO A 378 16.06 16.81 10.59
C PRO A 378 15.13 16.08 11.55
N LYS A 379 13.83 15.97 11.24
CA LYS A 379 12.88 15.20 12.06
C LYS A 379 13.20 13.71 12.07
N MET A 380 13.53 13.15 10.89
CA MET A 380 13.97 11.75 10.76
C MET A 380 15.27 11.52 11.53
N GLY A 381 16.25 12.45 11.41
CA GLY A 381 17.49 12.41 12.17
C GLY A 381 17.25 12.38 13.68
N LYS A 382 16.39 13.26 14.19
CA LYS A 382 16.02 13.31 15.61
C LYS A 382 15.41 12.01 16.10
N ILE A 383 14.45 11.45 15.37
CA ILE A 383 13.75 10.21 15.76
C ILE A 383 14.73 9.03 15.84
N VAL A 384 15.55 8.84 14.80
CA VAL A 384 16.53 7.74 14.81
C VAL A 384 17.60 7.96 15.89
N GLY A 385 18.05 9.21 16.06
CA GLY A 385 19.01 9.55 17.10
C GLY A 385 18.51 9.35 18.52
N ASP A 386 17.22 9.51 18.78
CA ASP A 386 16.62 9.33 20.10
C ASP A 386 16.24 7.88 20.39
N LEU A 387 15.87 7.08 19.39
CA LEU A 387 15.29 5.74 19.57
C LEU A 387 16.26 4.59 19.28
N ALA A 388 17.25 4.77 18.38
CA ALA A 388 18.27 3.75 18.12
C ALA A 388 19.46 3.87 19.09
N ASP A 389 20.25 2.80 19.19
CA ASP A 389 21.51 2.80 19.95
C ASP A 389 22.69 3.25 19.07
N VAL A 390 22.64 2.89 17.80
CA VAL A 390 23.59 3.34 16.77
C VAL A 390 22.80 3.84 15.56
N ALA A 391 23.07 5.06 15.15
CA ALA A 391 22.48 5.69 13.97
C ALA A 391 23.53 5.83 12.87
N VAL A 392 23.35 5.11 11.78
CA VAL A 392 24.22 5.19 10.59
C VAL A 392 23.52 6.01 9.52
N VAL A 393 23.94 7.26 9.36
CA VAL A 393 23.36 8.20 8.39
C VAL A 393 24.03 8.01 7.05
N THR A 394 23.25 7.80 5.99
CA THR A 394 23.77 7.46 4.65
C THR A 394 22.90 8.07 3.54
N SER A 395 23.31 7.87 2.29
CA SER A 395 22.50 8.21 1.11
C SER A 395 21.37 7.20 0.90
N ASP A 396 20.25 7.69 0.38
CA ASP A 396 19.14 6.88 -0.14
C ASP A 396 19.08 7.01 -1.67
N ASN A 397 18.11 7.72 -2.22
CA ASN A 397 18.00 8.12 -3.62
C ASN A 397 18.28 9.64 -3.73
N PRO A 398 19.52 10.10 -3.90
CA PRO A 398 19.86 11.52 -3.89
C PRO A 398 19.29 12.27 -5.11
N ARG A 399 18.99 11.58 -6.20
CA ARG A 399 18.46 12.15 -7.45
C ARG A 399 19.37 13.26 -7.97
N SER A 400 18.85 14.51 -8.09
CA SER A 400 19.62 15.65 -8.56
C SER A 400 20.43 16.37 -7.47
N GLU A 401 20.14 16.08 -6.17
CA GLU A 401 20.82 16.75 -5.05
C GLU A 401 22.16 16.08 -4.72
N ASP A 402 23.08 16.86 -4.15
CA ASP A 402 24.31 16.32 -3.56
C ASP A 402 23.97 15.46 -2.34
N PRO A 403 24.35 14.18 -2.31
CA PRO A 403 24.03 13.30 -1.20
C PRO A 403 24.63 13.76 0.14
N GLN A 404 25.78 14.45 0.14
CA GLN A 404 26.36 14.98 1.37
C GLN A 404 25.48 16.08 1.98
N LEU A 405 24.92 16.98 1.16
CA LEU A 405 24.02 18.04 1.65
C LEU A 405 22.73 17.45 2.25
N ILE A 406 22.23 16.35 1.70
CA ILE A 406 21.07 15.65 2.28
C ILE A 406 21.41 15.07 3.67
N VAL A 407 22.60 14.51 3.80
CA VAL A 407 23.11 13.97 5.08
C VAL A 407 23.29 15.11 6.08
N ASP A 408 23.82 16.26 5.67
CA ASP A 408 24.01 17.41 6.55
C ASP A 408 22.66 17.94 7.10
N ASP A 409 21.62 18.01 6.26
CA ASP A 409 20.25 18.37 6.68
C ASP A 409 19.69 17.36 7.74
N VAL A 410 20.00 16.08 7.60
CA VAL A 410 19.60 15.05 8.60
C VAL A 410 20.32 15.28 9.93
N LEU A 411 21.61 15.59 9.89
CA LEU A 411 22.45 15.80 11.08
C LEU A 411 22.01 17.03 11.88
N GLU A 412 21.38 18.03 11.26
CA GLU A 412 20.80 19.17 11.99
C GLU A 412 19.79 18.74 13.07
N GLY A 413 19.08 17.64 12.85
CA GLY A 413 18.13 17.09 13.82
C GLY A 413 18.77 16.19 14.90
N MET A 414 20.04 15.85 14.78
CA MET A 414 20.71 14.87 15.65
C MET A 414 21.54 15.48 16.76
N HIS A 415 21.46 16.80 16.97
CA HIS A 415 22.11 17.43 18.10
C HIS A 415 21.54 16.92 19.44
N ASN A 416 22.41 16.49 20.35
CA ASN A 416 22.05 15.97 21.68
C ASN A 416 21.20 14.68 21.68
N CYS A 417 21.24 13.87 20.61
CA CYS A 417 20.61 12.57 20.60
C CYS A 417 21.40 11.52 21.43
N LYS A 418 20.75 10.39 21.74
CA LYS A 418 21.32 9.29 22.54
C LYS A 418 22.19 8.34 21.73
N ALA A 419 21.88 8.18 20.45
CA ALA A 419 22.55 7.21 19.59
C ALA A 419 24.02 7.56 19.33
N LYS A 420 24.88 6.53 19.20
CA LYS A 420 26.20 6.67 18.60
C LYS A 420 26.02 6.96 17.11
N ILE A 421 26.38 8.16 16.66
CA ILE A 421 26.23 8.57 15.26
C ILE A 421 27.45 8.11 14.44
N LYS A 422 27.18 7.51 13.27
CA LYS A 422 28.15 7.26 12.21
C LYS A 422 27.63 7.83 10.90
N VAL A 423 28.48 8.54 10.18
CA VAL A 423 28.15 9.10 8.86
C VAL A 423 28.97 8.39 7.79
N LEU A 424 28.30 7.79 6.82
CA LEU A 424 28.90 7.14 5.66
C LEU A 424 27.96 7.37 4.46
N VAL A 425 28.34 8.25 3.55
CA VAL A 425 27.49 8.62 2.39
C VAL A 425 27.26 7.43 1.47
N ASP A 426 28.26 6.58 1.25
CA ASP A 426 28.09 5.33 0.53
C ASP A 426 27.26 4.34 1.34
N ARG A 427 26.12 3.94 0.79
CA ARG A 427 25.17 3.06 1.50
C ARG A 427 25.70 1.65 1.71
N THR A 428 26.52 1.14 0.79
CA THR A 428 27.17 -0.18 0.95
C THR A 428 28.15 -0.18 2.12
N GLU A 429 28.95 0.87 2.23
CA GLU A 429 29.87 1.04 3.36
C GLU A 429 29.12 1.27 4.68
N ALA A 430 27.97 1.96 4.63
CA ALA A 430 27.09 2.12 5.80
C ALA A 430 26.53 0.77 6.29
N ILE A 431 26.07 -0.07 5.37
CA ILE A 431 25.60 -1.43 5.69
C ILE A 431 26.76 -2.28 6.21
N ARG A 432 27.92 -2.25 5.56
CA ARG A 432 29.13 -2.95 6.00
C ARG A 432 29.52 -2.58 7.42
N TYR A 433 29.52 -1.30 7.75
CA TYR A 433 29.80 -0.83 9.10
C TYR A 433 28.76 -1.35 10.11
N ALA A 434 27.46 -1.28 9.77
CA ALA A 434 26.38 -1.71 10.65
C ALA A 434 26.46 -3.21 10.95
N LEU A 435 26.70 -4.05 9.94
CA LEU A 435 26.87 -5.50 10.11
C LEU A 435 28.12 -5.84 10.93
N GLY A 436 29.22 -5.10 10.74
CA GLY A 436 30.46 -5.29 11.50
C GLY A 436 30.41 -4.81 12.96
N GLU A 437 29.53 -3.83 13.27
CA GLU A 437 29.29 -3.31 14.62
C GLU A 437 28.34 -4.21 15.43
N ALA A 438 27.48 -5.01 14.74
CA ALA A 438 26.45 -5.83 15.36
C ALA A 438 27.02 -6.98 16.18
N LYS A 439 26.37 -7.26 17.31
CA LYS A 439 26.70 -8.34 18.26
C LYS A 439 25.47 -9.24 18.45
N LYS A 440 25.70 -10.37 19.09
CA LYS A 440 24.64 -11.32 19.42
C LYS A 440 23.42 -10.66 20.08
N GLY A 441 22.25 -10.89 19.48
CA GLY A 441 20.98 -10.37 19.95
C GLY A 441 20.67 -8.94 19.50
N ASP A 442 21.57 -8.26 18.77
CA ASP A 442 21.31 -6.96 18.17
C ASP A 442 20.36 -7.06 16.96
N VAL A 443 19.77 -5.94 16.57
CA VAL A 443 19.01 -5.79 15.33
C VAL A 443 19.65 -4.71 14.47
N VAL A 444 19.99 -5.07 13.23
CA VAL A 444 20.40 -4.15 12.19
C VAL A 444 19.18 -3.82 11.34
N LEU A 445 18.72 -2.58 11.40
CA LEU A 445 17.56 -2.08 10.65
C LEU A 445 18.03 -1.25 9.43
N LEU A 446 17.79 -1.75 8.22
CA LEU A 446 18.04 -1.03 6.96
C LEU A 446 16.74 -0.35 6.54
N ALA A 447 16.64 0.96 6.81
CA ALA A 447 15.42 1.73 6.57
C ALA A 447 15.54 2.66 5.33
N GLY A 448 14.39 2.85 4.65
CA GLY A 448 14.21 3.77 3.53
C GLY A 448 13.89 3.07 2.21
N LYS A 449 14.68 2.08 1.79
CA LYS A 449 14.56 1.45 0.46
C LYS A 449 13.53 0.33 0.40
N GLY A 450 13.43 -0.47 1.42
CA GLY A 450 12.47 -1.56 1.50
C GLY A 450 12.53 -2.51 0.29
N HIS A 451 11.50 -2.52 -0.54
CA HIS A 451 11.40 -3.39 -1.72
C HIS A 451 12.14 -2.85 -2.96
N GLU A 452 12.71 -1.65 -2.90
CA GLU A 452 13.44 -1.07 -4.03
C GLU A 452 14.71 -1.88 -4.33
N THR A 453 14.89 -2.26 -5.59
CA THR A 453 16.07 -2.95 -6.10
C THR A 453 16.97 -2.01 -6.90
N TYR A 454 16.93 -0.72 -6.58
CA TYR A 454 17.65 0.32 -7.31
C TYR A 454 18.03 1.51 -6.42
N GLN A 455 19.00 2.29 -6.87
CA GLN A 455 19.30 3.62 -6.37
C GLN A 455 19.23 4.64 -7.52
N ILE A 456 18.68 5.82 -7.25
CA ILE A 456 18.56 6.90 -8.23
C ILE A 456 19.62 7.95 -7.90
N LEU A 457 20.63 8.05 -8.76
CA LEU A 457 21.71 9.02 -8.71
C LEU A 457 21.45 10.14 -9.74
N ASN A 458 22.24 11.21 -9.71
CA ASN A 458 22.21 12.25 -10.75
C ASN A 458 22.60 11.71 -12.15
N THR A 459 23.33 10.61 -12.21
CA THR A 459 23.72 9.90 -13.44
C THR A 459 22.66 8.93 -13.96
N GLY A 460 21.57 8.73 -13.21
CA GLY A 460 20.49 7.80 -13.57
C GLY A 460 20.24 6.73 -12.52
N LYS A 461 19.41 5.77 -12.90
CA LYS A 461 19.01 4.65 -12.05
C LYS A 461 20.01 3.51 -12.19
N ILE A 462 20.55 3.03 -11.06
CA ILE A 462 21.44 1.87 -11.00
C ILE A 462 20.78 0.74 -10.22
N HIS A 463 21.19 -0.52 -10.48
CA HIS A 463 20.79 -1.66 -9.68
C HIS A 463 21.38 -1.57 -8.27
N TYR A 464 20.54 -1.76 -7.25
CA TYR A 464 20.95 -1.76 -5.85
C TYR A 464 19.90 -2.49 -5.00
N ASP A 465 20.16 -3.74 -4.65
CA ASP A 465 19.30 -4.54 -3.76
C ASP A 465 20.02 -4.77 -2.43
N GLU A 466 19.45 -4.29 -1.33
CA GLU A 466 20.04 -4.43 0.00
C GLU A 466 20.22 -5.89 0.45
N ARG A 467 19.40 -6.82 -0.09
CA ARG A 467 19.54 -8.27 0.20
C ARG A 467 20.83 -8.81 -0.38
N GLU A 468 21.13 -8.43 -1.64
CA GLU A 468 22.37 -8.81 -2.32
C GLU A 468 23.59 -8.18 -1.64
N VAL A 469 23.48 -6.92 -1.22
CA VAL A 469 24.55 -6.20 -0.50
C VAL A 469 24.86 -6.89 0.82
N VAL A 470 23.84 -7.21 1.64
CA VAL A 470 24.01 -7.93 2.90
C VAL A 470 24.65 -9.30 2.66
N ALA A 471 24.13 -10.08 1.71
CA ALA A 471 24.67 -11.40 1.39
C ALA A 471 26.15 -11.33 0.95
N GLY A 472 26.49 -10.35 0.08
CA GLY A 472 27.87 -10.14 -0.38
C GLY A 472 28.83 -9.80 0.76
N ILE A 473 28.46 -8.86 1.63
CA ILE A 473 29.30 -8.44 2.76
C ILE A 473 29.53 -9.62 3.74
N LEU A 474 28.49 -10.40 4.03
CA LEU A 474 28.61 -11.55 4.94
C LEU A 474 29.44 -12.69 4.35
N ALA A 475 29.43 -12.87 3.01
CA ALA A 475 30.28 -13.84 2.34
C ALA A 475 31.77 -13.45 2.43
N GLU A 476 32.10 -12.17 2.18
CA GLU A 476 33.47 -11.65 2.32
C GLU A 476 34.05 -11.84 3.74
N GLY A 477 33.20 -11.82 4.76
CA GLY A 477 33.58 -12.02 6.16
C GLY A 477 33.91 -13.49 6.53
N LYS A 478 33.40 -14.47 5.74
CA LYS A 478 33.66 -15.90 5.95
C LYS A 478 35.00 -16.36 5.38
N ASP A 479 35.57 -15.59 4.44
CA ASP A 479 36.84 -15.88 3.76
C ASP A 479 38.08 -15.27 4.49
N LYS A 480 37.86 -14.58 5.61
CA LYS A 480 38.89 -14.03 6.51
C LYS A 480 38.91 -14.76 7.84
#